data_0fc39171be6fa2c842c137af66c80872
#
_entry.id   0fc39171be6fa2c842c137af66c80872
#
_cell.length_a   1.000
_cell.length_b   1.000
_cell.length_c   1.000
_cell.angle_alpha   90.00
_cell.angle_beta   90.00
_cell.angle_gamma   90.00
#
_symmetry.space_group_name_H-M   'P 1'
#
loop_
_entity.id
_entity.type
_entity.pdbx_description
1 polymer ?
#
loop_
_entity_poly.entity_id
_entity_poly.type
_entity_poly.pdbx_seq_one_letter_code
_entity_poly.pdbx_strand_id
1 'polypeptide(L)'
;MQTIYYDLRDTKGQQKEIEDKISAAAKILREGGLVAIPTETVYGLGANGLDAQAVKRIFEAKGRPQDNPLILHVTGPQWLPRYCRNIPPMAYVLARKFWPGPQIGRAHV
;
A
#
# COMPACT_ATOMS: atom_id res chain seq x y z
N MET A 1 -8.55 -15.01 -14.96
CA MET A 1 -7.60 -14.41 -13.99
C MET A 1 -7.17 -15.47 -12.99
N GLN A 2 -5.89 -15.62 -12.78
CA GLN A 2 -5.36 -16.59 -11.82
C GLN A 2 -4.94 -15.85 -10.55
N THR A 3 -5.44 -16.30 -9.40
CA THR A 3 -5.09 -15.72 -8.11
C THR A 3 -4.15 -16.65 -7.36
N ILE A 4 -3.06 -16.09 -6.88
CA ILE A 4 -2.08 -16.81 -6.07
C ILE A 4 -2.30 -16.41 -4.61
N TYR A 5 -2.36 -17.40 -3.72
CA TYR A 5 -2.54 -17.16 -2.30
C TYR A 5 -1.25 -17.48 -1.54
N TYR A 6 -0.79 -16.50 -0.75
CA TYR A 6 0.39 -16.66 0.11
C TYR A 6 -0.05 -16.62 1.57
N ASP A 7 0.22 -17.69 2.32
CA ASP A 7 -0.07 -17.75 3.75
C ASP A 7 1.21 -17.51 4.54
N LEU A 8 1.22 -16.46 5.36
CA LEU A 8 2.37 -16.08 6.17
C LEU A 8 2.19 -16.41 7.65
N ARG A 9 1.08 -17.08 8.03
CA ARG A 9 0.74 -17.28 9.45
C ARG A 9 1.64 -18.26 10.17
N ASP A 10 2.09 -19.32 9.51
CA ASP A 10 2.88 -20.40 10.13
C ASP A 10 4.32 -20.41 9.64
N THR A 11 4.97 -19.25 9.71
CA THR A 11 6.34 -19.11 9.18
C THR A 11 7.38 -18.92 10.29
N LYS A 12 7.11 -19.40 11.50
CA LYS A 12 8.06 -19.29 12.61
C LYS A 12 9.40 -19.94 12.26
N GLY A 13 10.48 -19.18 12.36
CA GLY A 13 11.82 -19.66 12.05
C GLY A 13 12.15 -19.75 10.57
N GLN A 14 11.24 -19.34 9.68
CA GLN A 14 11.42 -19.41 8.24
C GLN A 14 11.44 -18.02 7.61
N GLN A 15 12.35 -17.18 8.07
CA GLN A 15 12.47 -15.79 7.62
C GLN A 15 12.65 -15.70 6.11
N LYS A 16 13.44 -16.60 5.53
CA LYS A 16 13.67 -16.61 4.08
C LYS A 16 12.40 -16.88 3.31
N GLU A 17 11.56 -17.79 3.78
CA GLU A 17 10.28 -18.10 3.13
C GLU A 17 9.35 -16.89 3.14
N ILE A 18 9.29 -16.16 4.26
CA ILE A 18 8.51 -14.94 4.36
C ILE A 18 9.02 -13.91 3.36
N GLU A 19 10.34 -13.70 3.31
CA GLU A 19 10.97 -12.74 2.40
C GLU A 19 10.71 -13.10 0.95
N ASP A 20 10.78 -14.38 0.60
CA ASP A 20 10.52 -14.84 -0.77
C ASP A 20 9.06 -14.57 -1.18
N LYS A 21 8.11 -14.81 -0.28
CA LYS A 21 6.68 -14.54 -0.55
C LYS A 21 6.41 -13.05 -0.70
N ILE A 22 7.00 -12.22 0.16
CA ILE A 22 6.87 -10.76 0.08
C ILE A 22 7.51 -10.24 -1.21
N SER A 23 8.67 -10.77 -1.58
CA SER A 23 9.33 -10.38 -2.84
C SER A 23 8.50 -10.74 -4.05
N ALA A 24 7.85 -11.90 -4.04
CA ALA A 24 6.96 -12.32 -5.13
C ALA A 24 5.76 -11.38 -5.24
N ALA A 25 5.16 -11.00 -4.11
CA ALA A 25 4.05 -10.03 -4.10
C ALA A 25 4.50 -8.66 -4.59
N ALA A 26 5.67 -8.20 -4.17
CA ALA A 26 6.23 -6.92 -4.62
C ALA A 26 6.48 -6.91 -6.12
N LYS A 27 6.92 -8.04 -6.69
CA LYS A 27 7.10 -8.16 -8.14
C LYS A 27 5.77 -8.01 -8.88
N ILE A 28 4.71 -8.62 -8.37
CA ILE A 28 3.37 -8.48 -8.95
C ILE A 28 2.97 -7.00 -8.97
N LEU A 29 3.21 -6.27 -7.89
CA LEU A 29 2.90 -4.84 -7.83
C LEU A 29 3.73 -4.04 -8.84
N ARG A 30 5.02 -4.32 -8.96
CA ARG A 30 5.89 -3.62 -9.93
C ARG A 30 5.46 -3.86 -11.36
N GLU A 31 4.90 -5.02 -11.65
CA GLU A 31 4.44 -5.38 -13.00
C GLU A 31 3.01 -4.90 -13.29
N GLY A 32 2.42 -4.11 -12.40
CA GLY A 32 1.09 -3.54 -12.61
C GLY A 32 -0.05 -4.42 -12.13
N GLY A 33 0.25 -5.48 -11.38
CA GLY A 33 -0.78 -6.36 -10.82
C GLY A 33 -1.36 -5.83 -9.51
N LEU A 34 -2.36 -6.51 -9.01
CA LEU A 34 -3.03 -6.18 -7.75
C LEU A 34 -2.65 -7.21 -6.68
N VAL A 35 -2.50 -6.75 -5.45
CA VAL A 35 -2.22 -7.62 -4.30
C VAL A 35 -3.17 -7.24 -3.16
N ALA A 36 -3.87 -8.23 -2.63
CA ALA A 36 -4.66 -8.05 -1.41
C ALA A 36 -3.73 -8.18 -0.20
N ILE A 37 -3.75 -7.19 0.67
CA ILE A 37 -2.86 -7.12 1.84
C ILE A 37 -3.67 -7.02 3.13
N PRO A 38 -3.19 -7.61 4.23
CA PRO A 38 -3.83 -7.41 5.52
C PRO A 38 -3.58 -5.99 6.04
N THR A 39 -4.59 -5.44 6.69
CA THR A 39 -4.50 -4.15 7.35
C THR A 39 -4.96 -4.28 8.80
N GLU A 40 -4.99 -3.17 9.54
CA GLU A 40 -5.43 -3.17 10.93
C GLU A 40 -6.93 -3.44 11.10
N THR A 41 -7.70 -3.36 10.02
CA THR A 41 -9.15 -3.61 10.06
C THR A 41 -9.57 -4.76 9.14
N VAL A 42 -9.48 -4.55 7.83
CA VAL A 42 -9.89 -5.53 6.82
C VAL A 42 -8.79 -5.67 5.78
N TYR A 43 -8.87 -6.70 4.93
CA TYR A 43 -7.94 -6.80 3.81
C TYR A 43 -8.14 -5.64 2.84
N GLY A 44 -7.02 -5.06 2.41
CA GLY A 44 -7.02 -4.01 1.40
C GLY A 44 -6.50 -4.52 0.07
N LEU A 45 -6.94 -3.89 -1.02
CA LEU A 45 -6.45 -4.19 -2.35
C LEU A 45 -5.45 -3.12 -2.76
N GLY A 46 -4.22 -3.55 -3.00
CA GLY A 46 -3.11 -2.65 -3.33
C GLY A 46 -2.66 -2.76 -4.77
N ALA A 47 -2.11 -1.66 -5.26
CA ALA A 47 -1.49 -1.56 -6.57
C ALA A 47 -0.34 -0.56 -6.52
N ASN A 48 0.48 -0.54 -7.58
CA ASN A 48 1.53 0.47 -7.71
C ASN A 48 0.89 1.84 -7.94
N GLY A 49 0.99 2.72 -6.96
CA GLY A 49 0.42 4.07 -7.03
C GLY A 49 1.03 4.97 -8.09
N LEU A 50 2.19 4.61 -8.65
CA LEU A 50 2.84 5.35 -9.73
C LEU A 50 2.42 4.84 -11.12
N ASP A 51 1.61 3.80 -11.19
CA ASP A 51 1.12 3.21 -12.43
C ASP A 51 -0.38 3.46 -12.54
N ALA A 52 -0.77 4.39 -13.42
CA ALA A 52 -2.17 4.78 -13.57
C ALA A 52 -3.06 3.62 -14.02
N GLN A 53 -2.53 2.71 -14.83
CA GLN A 53 -3.30 1.54 -15.27
C GLN A 53 -3.53 0.56 -14.12
N ALA A 54 -2.53 0.38 -13.25
CA ALA A 54 -2.68 -0.47 -12.08
C ALA A 54 -3.72 0.11 -11.10
N VAL A 55 -3.68 1.42 -10.87
CA VAL A 55 -4.66 2.10 -10.02
C VAL A 55 -6.07 1.95 -10.59
N LYS A 56 -6.23 2.10 -11.89
CA LYS A 56 -7.52 1.91 -12.56
C LYS A 56 -8.07 0.49 -12.32
N ARG A 57 -7.21 -0.51 -12.31
CA ARG A 57 -7.62 -1.89 -12.07
C ARG A 57 -8.22 -2.11 -10.68
N ILE A 58 -7.79 -1.33 -9.67
CA ILE A 58 -8.40 -1.39 -8.34
C ILE A 58 -9.87 -1.03 -8.42
N PHE A 59 -10.20 0.08 -9.07
CA PHE A 59 -11.59 0.53 -9.20
C PHE A 59 -12.42 -0.47 -9.99
N GLU A 60 -11.88 -1.01 -11.05
CA GLU A 60 -12.55 -2.02 -11.85
C GLU A 60 -12.83 -3.30 -11.04
N ALA A 61 -11.83 -3.77 -10.28
CA ALA A 61 -11.96 -4.99 -9.48
C ALA A 61 -12.99 -4.83 -8.36
N LYS A 62 -13.08 -3.63 -7.77
CA LYS A 62 -14.01 -3.36 -6.67
C LYS A 62 -15.36 -2.83 -7.14
N GLY A 63 -15.51 -2.48 -8.42
CA GLY A 63 -16.72 -1.88 -8.93
C GLY A 63 -16.97 -0.49 -8.38
N ARG A 64 -15.91 0.24 -7.99
CA ARG A 64 -16.01 1.60 -7.44
C ARG A 64 -15.85 2.65 -8.51
N PRO A 65 -16.49 3.83 -8.34
CA PRO A 65 -16.22 4.98 -9.20
C PRO A 65 -14.76 5.46 -9.05
N GLN A 66 -14.16 5.92 -10.13
CA GLN A 66 -12.76 6.36 -10.15
C GLN A 66 -12.52 7.67 -9.41
N ASP A 67 -13.56 8.39 -9.03
CA ASP A 67 -13.46 9.62 -8.26
C ASP A 67 -13.29 9.39 -6.76
N ASN A 68 -13.48 8.16 -6.28
CA ASN A 68 -13.20 7.84 -4.89
C ASN A 68 -11.69 7.90 -4.62
N PRO A 69 -11.26 8.59 -3.55
CA PRO A 69 -9.84 8.71 -3.27
C PRO A 69 -9.24 7.37 -2.82
N LEU A 70 -7.99 7.16 -3.20
CA LEU A 70 -7.18 6.06 -2.70
C LEU A 70 -6.13 6.61 -1.75
N ILE A 71 -5.74 5.79 -0.77
CA ILE A 71 -4.73 6.17 0.22
C ILE A 71 -3.39 5.62 -0.24
N LEU A 72 -2.41 6.50 -0.40
CA LEU A 72 -1.07 6.10 -0.78
C LEU A 72 -0.30 5.64 0.45
N HIS A 73 0.25 4.44 0.39
CA HIS A 73 1.11 3.89 1.43
C HIS A 73 2.56 4.12 1.06
N VAL A 74 3.34 4.62 2.00
CA VAL A 74 4.75 4.95 1.79
C VAL A 74 5.60 4.31 2.89
N THR A 75 6.88 4.16 2.61
CA THR A 75 7.81 3.54 3.56
C THR A 75 8.36 4.51 4.61
N GLY A 76 8.08 5.80 4.48
CA GLY A 76 8.52 6.77 5.46
C GLY A 76 8.21 8.20 5.07
N PRO A 77 8.41 9.16 6.01
CA PRO A 77 8.09 10.58 5.79
C PRO A 77 8.91 11.23 4.67
N GLN A 78 10.03 10.65 4.28
CA GLN A 78 10.87 11.16 3.20
C GLN A 78 10.13 11.22 1.85
N TRP A 79 9.03 10.47 1.71
CA TRP A 79 8.22 10.46 0.50
C TRP A 79 7.20 11.59 0.43
N LEU A 80 6.93 12.28 1.56
CA LEU A 80 5.90 13.32 1.61
C LEU A 80 6.12 14.44 0.60
N PRO A 81 7.35 15.00 0.44
CA PRO A 81 7.55 16.09 -0.51
C PRO A 81 7.26 15.70 -1.95
N ARG A 82 7.40 14.42 -2.28
CA ARG A 82 7.15 13.93 -3.63
C ARG A 82 5.66 13.90 -3.98
N TYR A 83 4.80 13.64 -2.98
CA TYR A 83 3.37 13.41 -3.21
C TYR A 83 2.47 14.49 -2.62
N CYS A 84 3.01 15.38 -1.79
CA CYS A 84 2.23 16.38 -1.10
C CYS A 84 2.80 17.77 -1.33
N ARG A 85 1.92 18.79 -1.22
CA ARG A 85 2.31 20.20 -1.23
C ARG A 85 1.97 20.84 0.10
N ASN A 86 2.69 21.93 0.42
CA ASN A 86 2.40 22.75 1.61
C ASN A 86 2.34 21.90 2.87
N ILE A 87 3.37 21.07 3.07
CA ILE A 87 3.43 20.17 4.21
C ILE A 87 3.78 20.97 5.47
N PRO A 88 2.87 21.09 6.44
CA PRO A 88 3.19 21.80 7.68
C PRO A 88 4.22 21.01 8.49
N PRO A 89 5.08 21.69 9.28
CA PRO A 89 6.05 20.99 10.12
C PRO A 89 5.41 19.96 11.07
N MET A 90 4.18 20.20 11.51
CA MET A 90 3.46 19.28 12.38
C MET A 90 3.26 17.91 11.73
N ALA A 91 3.14 17.84 10.39
CA ALA A 91 2.99 16.57 9.68
C ALA A 91 4.21 15.67 9.91
N TYR A 92 5.41 16.24 9.89
CA TYR A 92 6.64 15.48 10.15
C TYR A 92 6.75 15.05 11.60
N VAL A 93 6.31 15.89 12.53
CA VAL A 93 6.29 15.56 13.95
C VAL A 93 5.37 14.38 14.21
N LEU A 94 4.17 14.41 13.65
CA LEU A 94 3.21 13.31 13.79
C LEU A 94 3.71 12.02 13.13
N ALA A 95 4.32 12.13 11.95
CA ALA A 95 4.87 10.97 11.26
C ALA A 95 5.98 10.32 12.07
N ARG A 96 6.90 11.12 12.65
CA ARG A 96 7.96 10.57 13.48
C ARG A 96 7.44 9.87 14.73
N LYS A 97 6.33 10.35 15.28
CA LYS A 97 5.78 9.81 16.52
C LYS A 97 4.90 8.58 16.29
N PHE A 98 4.14 8.54 15.22
CA PHE A 98 3.11 7.53 14.99
C PHE A 98 3.41 6.57 13.82
N TRP A 99 4.33 6.90 12.94
CA TRP A 99 4.71 6.01 11.85
C TRP A 99 5.88 5.10 12.27
N PRO A 100 5.93 3.86 11.78
CA PRO A 100 4.94 3.23 10.91
C PRO A 100 3.65 2.90 11.65
N GLY A 101 2.54 2.99 10.92
CA GLY A 101 1.21 2.70 11.48
C GLY A 101 0.10 3.27 10.62
N PRO A 102 -1.15 3.12 11.05
CA PRO A 102 -2.32 3.51 10.25
C PRO A 102 -2.67 4.99 10.32
N GLN A 103 -1.73 5.85 10.71
CA GLN A 103 -1.96 7.28 10.78
C GLN A 103 -1.90 7.89 9.38
N ILE A 104 -2.97 8.57 8.97
CA ILE A 104 -3.08 9.24 7.70
C ILE A 104 -2.73 10.71 7.90
N GLY A 105 -1.67 11.17 7.23
CA GLY A 105 -1.21 12.55 7.34
C GLY A 105 -2.04 13.54 6.55
N ARG A 106 -2.64 13.12 5.44
CA ARG A 106 -3.49 13.96 4.60
C ARG A 106 -4.53 13.10 3.91
N ALA A 107 -5.71 13.70 3.74
CA ALA A 107 -6.75 13.11 2.93
C ALA A 107 -6.89 13.87 1.63
N HIS A 108 -7.21 13.19 0.56
CA HIS A 108 -7.53 13.83 -0.71
C HIS A 108 -8.93 14.44 -0.63
N VAL A 109 -9.02 15.67 -1.04
CA VAL A 109 -10.28 16.42 -1.05
C VAL A 109 -10.63 16.81 -2.48
#